data_630c9fae43142cf6a3e24cd5cfb21fd5
#
_entry.id   630c9fae43142cf6a3e24cd5cfb21fd5
#
_cell.length_a   1.000
_cell.length_b   1.000
_cell.length_c   1.000
_cell.angle_alpha   90.00
_cell.angle_beta   90.00
_cell.angle_gamma   90.00
#
_symmetry.space_group_name_H-M   'P 1'
#
loop_
_entity.id
_entity.type
_entity.pdbx_description
1 polymer ?
#
loop_
_entity_poly.entity_id
_entity_poly.type
_entity_poly.pdbx_seq_one_letter_code
_entity_poly.pdbx_strand_id
1 'polypeptide(L)'
;MADSLDARELLVESPGQFASALKTARAGDIVTLKNGAWNDVKIVVNRGGEPGNPLVIRAETPGGVKLGGASSLEINAAHVTVDGFWFHGGAITKGAVIQFKSHHGVVRHTAITDYNPASFETEYYWVFFDGDDNRIERCFFKGKNHLQPLIGNAIVDSRRNAVSHSHFKNVPYVAGANGREIIRVWGSGKLEERDEDGAYFTIEHNLFDRADGEGTEIISLKSNHNVVRHNTVIATRGGINIRRGNFNTVEHNVVLGQGIAGAQGLRMSGRDNVVRGNFVSGCGYGIRVACGEFIADALTPSYVPDVKPNGRKTADVRIPTYPQVRNLTLSDNVMVGISGPDLEVGSSYKNHWPESQQILLPEGCVIEGNRFVRPQGGAAVLVTVAETAAPLNRFTFKPNAYHGNFLVGSGAVAGAAQAGFATTVIPADWSEANERAAFKPLTAEAVGPEWVIALRRAGQFSVEDTAPAERAEPPEARKNKRKR
;
A
#
# COMPACT_ATOMS: atom_id res chain seq x y z
N MET A 1 10.91 43.74 16.29
CA MET A 1 11.92 42.82 15.72
C MET A 1 11.98 41.66 16.68
N ALA A 2 11.48 40.48 16.30
CA ALA A 2 11.66 39.29 17.09
C ALA A 2 13.11 38.84 16.87
N ASP A 3 13.90 38.76 17.95
CA ASP A 3 15.23 38.13 17.90
C ASP A 3 15.08 36.74 17.31
N SER A 4 15.64 36.54 16.14
CA SER A 4 15.86 35.18 15.60
C SER A 4 16.91 34.54 16.51
N LEU A 5 16.45 33.85 17.55
CA LEU A 5 17.33 33.02 18.35
C LEU A 5 17.87 31.93 17.40
N ASP A 6 19.19 31.88 17.23
CA ASP A 6 19.86 30.86 16.41
C ASP A 6 19.42 29.45 16.85
N ALA A 7 19.19 28.59 15.86
CA ALA A 7 18.87 27.18 16.07
C ALA A 7 19.99 26.51 16.90
N ARG A 8 19.61 25.84 17.99
CA ARG A 8 20.56 25.17 18.88
C ARG A 8 20.73 23.72 18.46
N GLU A 9 21.95 23.22 18.58
CA GLU A 9 22.21 21.79 18.50
C GLU A 9 22.46 21.23 19.90
N LEU A 10 21.67 20.24 20.29
CA LEU A 10 21.69 19.61 21.61
C LEU A 10 22.09 18.14 21.48
N LEU A 11 23.32 17.78 21.86
CA LEU A 11 23.74 16.39 21.92
C LEU A 11 23.22 15.75 23.21
N VAL A 12 22.60 14.58 23.10
CA VAL A 12 22.07 13.81 24.23
C VAL A 12 22.59 12.38 24.20
N GLU A 13 22.98 11.88 25.37
CA GLU A 13 23.65 10.57 25.52
C GLU A 13 22.80 9.56 26.31
N SER A 14 21.65 10.00 26.81
CA SER A 14 20.74 9.14 27.59
C SER A 14 19.27 9.56 27.41
N PRO A 15 18.31 8.66 27.70
CA PRO A 15 16.88 8.98 27.69
C PRO A 15 16.51 10.14 28.63
N GLY A 16 17.19 10.26 29.77
CA GLY A 16 16.97 11.36 30.71
C GLY A 16 17.40 12.71 30.16
N GLN A 17 18.57 12.76 29.50
CA GLN A 17 19.05 13.97 28.82
C GLN A 17 18.13 14.33 27.65
N PHE A 18 17.67 13.33 26.87
CA PHE A 18 16.72 13.53 25.79
C PHE A 18 15.40 14.15 26.29
N ALA A 19 14.83 13.58 27.34
CA ALA A 19 13.60 14.12 27.95
C ALA A 19 13.79 15.57 28.46
N SER A 20 14.98 15.89 29.00
CA SER A 20 15.33 17.24 29.46
C SER A 20 15.51 18.22 28.29
N ALA A 21 16.19 17.81 27.22
CA ALA A 21 16.35 18.60 26.01
C ALA A 21 14.99 18.94 25.38
N LEU A 22 14.07 17.98 25.28
CA LEU A 22 12.74 18.22 24.73
C LEU A 22 11.89 19.22 25.55
N LYS A 23 12.12 19.36 26.87
CA LYS A 23 11.39 20.36 27.67
C LYS A 23 11.69 21.80 27.25
N THR A 24 12.88 22.05 26.71
CA THR A 24 13.35 23.37 26.33
C THR A 24 13.51 23.56 24.82
N ALA A 25 13.31 22.50 24.02
CA ALA A 25 13.42 22.55 22.58
C ALA A 25 12.42 23.53 21.96
N ARG A 26 12.81 24.19 20.88
CA ARG A 26 12.08 25.20 20.13
C ARG A 26 12.05 24.84 18.64
N ALA A 27 11.26 25.56 17.89
CA ALA A 27 11.30 25.51 16.43
C ALA A 27 12.75 25.76 15.93
N GLY A 28 13.19 24.94 14.99
CA GLY A 28 14.52 25.00 14.40
C GLY A 28 15.63 24.29 15.20
N ASP A 29 15.42 23.95 16.48
CA ASP A 29 16.42 23.22 17.26
C ASP A 29 16.66 21.82 16.70
N ILE A 30 17.89 21.32 16.89
CA ILE A 30 18.30 19.98 16.52
C ILE A 30 18.70 19.23 17.80
N VAL A 31 17.99 18.13 18.09
CA VAL A 31 18.33 17.21 19.18
C VAL A 31 19.02 15.99 18.58
N THR A 32 20.32 15.86 18.81
CA THR A 32 21.15 14.79 18.27
C THR A 32 21.35 13.70 19.35
N LEU A 33 20.90 12.47 19.06
CA LEU A 33 21.13 11.33 19.94
C LEU A 33 22.49 10.71 19.60
N LYS A 34 23.30 10.49 20.63
CA LYS A 34 24.60 9.85 20.49
C LYS A 34 24.49 8.41 20.03
N ASN A 35 25.38 8.00 19.15
CA ASN A 35 25.48 6.63 18.68
C ASN A 35 25.56 5.61 19.82
N GLY A 36 24.93 4.46 19.62
CA GLY A 36 24.92 3.38 20.60
C GLY A 36 23.59 2.65 20.69
N ALA A 37 23.47 1.78 21.68
CA ALA A 37 22.26 1.01 21.95
C ALA A 37 21.32 1.80 22.88
N TRP A 38 20.10 1.98 22.42
CA TRP A 38 19.00 2.65 23.14
C TRP A 38 17.85 1.64 23.31
N ASN A 39 17.97 0.77 24.33
CA ASN A 39 17.00 -0.30 24.56
C ASN A 39 15.87 0.16 25.48
N ASP A 40 14.66 -0.33 25.22
CA ASP A 40 13.46 -0.08 26.04
C ASP A 40 13.12 1.41 26.19
N VAL A 41 13.42 2.22 25.17
CA VAL A 41 13.23 3.66 25.20
C VAL A 41 11.94 4.05 24.45
N LYS A 42 11.00 4.64 25.18
CA LYS A 42 9.86 5.30 24.56
C LYS A 42 10.20 6.76 24.27
N ILE A 43 10.49 7.07 23.00
CA ILE A 43 10.71 8.43 22.52
C ILE A 43 9.35 9.11 22.31
N VAL A 44 9.02 10.11 23.14
CA VAL A 44 7.76 10.86 23.04
C VAL A 44 8.05 12.31 22.75
N VAL A 45 7.63 12.79 21.58
CA VAL A 45 7.90 14.16 21.12
C VAL A 45 6.64 14.99 21.28
N ASN A 46 6.57 15.76 22.38
CA ASN A 46 5.44 16.62 22.72
C ASN A 46 5.65 18.09 22.36
N ARG A 47 6.81 18.45 21.81
CA ARG A 47 7.11 19.77 21.28
C ARG A 47 7.45 19.66 19.81
N GLY A 48 6.98 20.62 19.05
CA GLY A 48 7.18 20.70 17.62
C GLY A 48 7.96 21.92 17.18
N GLY A 49 8.09 22.03 15.87
CA GLY A 49 8.58 23.21 15.21
C GLY A 49 7.45 24.07 14.64
N GLU A 50 7.79 24.81 13.60
CA GLU A 50 6.91 25.71 12.86
C GLU A 50 7.02 25.41 11.35
N PRO A 51 6.09 25.86 10.52
CA PRO A 51 6.23 25.73 9.06
C PRO A 51 7.57 26.28 8.55
N GLY A 52 8.32 25.45 7.84
CA GLY A 52 9.65 25.81 7.34
C GLY A 52 10.78 25.75 8.39
N ASN A 53 10.46 25.60 9.67
CA ASN A 53 11.42 25.56 10.77
C ASN A 53 11.10 24.41 11.74
N PRO A 54 11.23 23.10 11.32
CA PRO A 54 10.88 21.96 12.14
C PRO A 54 11.82 21.79 13.34
N LEU A 55 11.32 21.18 14.41
CA LEU A 55 12.17 20.56 15.41
C LEU A 55 12.74 19.26 14.81
N VAL A 56 14.09 19.16 14.78
CA VAL A 56 14.77 17.98 14.22
C VAL A 56 15.29 17.10 15.36
N ILE A 57 14.98 15.82 15.30
CA ILE A 57 15.53 14.78 16.20
C ILE A 57 16.28 13.80 15.33
N ARG A 58 17.59 13.69 15.53
CA ARG A 58 18.41 12.86 14.65
C ARG A 58 19.39 11.96 15.38
N ALA A 59 19.83 10.91 14.70
CA ALA A 59 21.00 10.17 15.13
C ALA A 59 22.29 10.99 14.86
N GLU A 60 23.28 10.85 15.72
CA GLU A 60 24.61 11.44 15.51
C GLU A 60 25.22 10.98 14.19
N THR A 61 25.08 9.70 13.88
CA THR A 61 25.37 9.12 12.56
C THR A 61 24.13 8.33 12.10
N PRO A 62 23.62 8.50 10.88
CA PRO A 62 22.50 7.72 10.39
C PRO A 62 22.74 6.21 10.55
N GLY A 63 21.80 5.51 11.22
CA GLY A 63 21.92 4.11 11.59
C GLY A 63 22.78 3.82 12.84
N GLY A 64 23.43 4.83 13.42
CA GLY A 64 24.26 4.69 14.61
C GLY A 64 23.48 4.60 15.93
N VAL A 65 22.26 5.12 15.97
CA VAL A 65 21.33 4.99 17.11
C VAL A 65 20.47 3.75 16.91
N LYS A 66 20.76 2.68 17.68
CA LYS A 66 20.08 1.40 17.61
C LYS A 66 19.03 1.27 18.71
N LEU A 67 17.78 1.22 18.33
CA LEU A 67 16.62 1.14 19.22
C LEU A 67 16.15 -0.32 19.32
N GLY A 68 16.49 -0.96 20.43
CA GLY A 68 16.15 -2.36 20.72
C GLY A 68 15.08 -2.50 21.81
N GLY A 69 14.82 -3.76 22.23
CA GLY A 69 13.85 -4.05 23.28
C GLY A 69 12.43 -3.58 22.91
N ALA A 70 11.76 -2.90 23.84
CA ALA A 70 10.41 -2.36 23.65
C ALA A 70 10.40 -0.88 23.19
N SER A 71 11.45 -0.45 22.49
CA SER A 71 11.57 0.94 22.04
C SER A 71 10.50 1.34 21.03
N SER A 72 10.04 2.58 21.12
CA SER A 72 9.05 3.15 20.21
C SER A 72 9.20 4.66 20.07
N LEU A 73 8.63 5.22 19.00
CA LEU A 73 8.60 6.64 18.71
C LEU A 73 7.14 7.12 18.60
N GLU A 74 6.80 8.14 19.35
CA GLU A 74 5.48 8.79 19.31
C GLU A 74 5.66 10.29 19.06
N ILE A 75 5.11 10.80 17.96
CA ILE A 75 5.18 12.20 17.54
C ILE A 75 3.83 12.85 17.82
N ASN A 76 3.76 13.61 18.92
CA ASN A 76 2.54 14.25 19.40
C ASN A 76 2.45 15.74 19.03
N ALA A 77 3.47 16.28 18.39
CA ALA A 77 3.55 17.69 18.02
C ALA A 77 3.79 17.86 16.51
N ALA A 78 3.39 19.01 16.00
CA ALA A 78 3.51 19.32 14.58
C ALA A 78 4.93 19.76 14.19
N HIS A 79 5.25 19.63 12.90
CA HIS A 79 6.52 20.08 12.33
C HIS A 79 7.75 19.47 13.04
N VAL A 80 7.73 18.14 13.19
CA VAL A 80 8.84 17.36 13.75
C VAL A 80 9.46 16.52 12.64
N THR A 81 10.80 16.58 12.54
CA THR A 81 11.56 15.67 11.67
C THR A 81 12.37 14.71 12.52
N VAL A 82 12.22 13.40 12.29
CA VAL A 82 13.04 12.35 12.89
C VAL A 82 13.89 11.71 11.81
N ASP A 83 15.22 11.60 12.05
CA ASP A 83 16.18 11.26 11.01
C ASP A 83 17.23 10.22 11.48
N GLY A 84 17.39 9.15 10.72
CA GLY A 84 18.53 8.26 10.81
C GLY A 84 18.50 7.20 11.92
N PHE A 85 17.34 6.82 12.47
CA PHE A 85 17.23 5.80 13.51
C PHE A 85 17.20 4.38 12.96
N TRP A 86 17.60 3.41 13.79
CA TRP A 86 17.49 2.00 13.46
C TRP A 86 16.81 1.21 14.59
N PHE A 87 15.54 0.87 14.39
CA PHE A 87 14.82 -0.09 15.24
C PHE A 87 15.22 -1.51 14.81
N HIS A 88 15.80 -2.29 15.73
CA HIS A 88 16.32 -3.62 15.41
C HIS A 88 16.18 -4.60 16.56
N GLY A 89 15.71 -5.82 16.25
CA GLY A 89 15.73 -6.96 17.18
C GLY A 89 14.85 -6.79 18.42
N GLY A 90 13.90 -5.86 18.41
CA GLY A 90 12.97 -5.60 19.50
C GLY A 90 11.54 -5.99 19.18
N ALA A 91 10.62 -5.65 20.09
CA ALA A 91 9.18 -5.81 19.93
C ALA A 91 8.40 -4.92 20.88
N ILE A 92 7.25 -4.46 20.44
CA ILE A 92 6.22 -3.87 21.32
C ILE A 92 5.01 -4.81 21.44
N THR A 93 4.07 -4.51 22.31
CA THR A 93 2.92 -5.38 22.55
C THR A 93 1.62 -4.87 21.93
N LYS A 94 1.55 -3.57 21.57
CA LYS A 94 0.38 -2.92 20.99
C LYS A 94 0.74 -1.57 20.36
N GLY A 95 -0.14 -1.01 19.55
CA GLY A 95 0.02 0.32 18.96
C GLY A 95 0.91 0.30 17.71
N ALA A 96 1.94 1.12 17.69
CA ALA A 96 2.90 1.16 16.59
C ALA A 96 4.33 1.44 17.09
N VAL A 97 5.34 0.94 16.35
CA VAL A 97 6.74 1.25 16.62
C VAL A 97 7.01 2.74 16.37
N ILE A 98 6.46 3.27 15.27
CA ILE A 98 6.46 4.71 14.95
C ILE A 98 5.01 5.15 14.82
N GLN A 99 4.58 6.09 15.64
CA GLN A 99 3.23 6.63 15.62
C GLN A 99 3.23 8.15 15.46
N PHE A 100 2.54 8.63 14.44
CA PHE A 100 2.23 10.04 14.26
C PHE A 100 0.87 10.32 14.90
N LYS A 101 0.81 11.23 15.85
CA LYS A 101 -0.43 11.69 16.52
C LYS A 101 -0.71 13.17 16.30
N SER A 102 0.03 13.79 15.40
CA SER A 102 -0.10 15.19 15.04
C SER A 102 0.07 15.33 13.52
N HIS A 103 0.40 16.50 13.04
CA HIS A 103 0.49 16.80 11.62
C HIS A 103 1.87 17.34 11.22
N HIS A 104 2.20 17.26 9.92
CA HIS A 104 3.47 17.70 9.34
C HIS A 104 4.71 17.06 9.98
N GLY A 105 4.57 15.83 10.48
CA GLY A 105 5.68 15.02 10.95
C GLY A 105 6.40 14.33 9.79
N VAL A 106 7.72 14.25 9.86
CA VAL A 106 8.55 13.53 8.89
C VAL A 106 9.43 12.53 9.61
N VAL A 107 9.40 11.26 9.19
CA VAL A 107 10.41 10.27 9.59
C VAL A 107 11.13 9.85 8.32
N ARG A 108 12.46 10.03 8.33
CA ARG A 108 13.26 9.74 7.16
C ARG A 108 14.56 9.02 7.51
N HIS A 109 15.18 8.39 6.52
CA HIS A 109 16.44 7.64 6.61
C HIS A 109 16.49 6.65 7.80
N THR A 110 15.33 6.17 8.22
CA THR A 110 15.11 5.31 9.38
C THR A 110 14.87 3.88 8.93
N ALA A 111 15.36 2.91 9.69
CA ALA A 111 15.08 1.51 9.41
C ALA A 111 14.32 0.84 10.57
N ILE A 112 13.43 -0.09 10.22
CA ILE A 112 12.85 -1.08 11.16
C ILE A 112 13.14 -2.46 10.60
N THR A 113 13.93 -3.25 11.32
CA THR A 113 14.34 -4.57 10.86
C THR A 113 14.14 -5.62 11.95
N ASP A 114 13.47 -6.72 11.58
CA ASP A 114 13.28 -7.88 12.46
C ASP A 114 12.72 -7.51 13.86
N TYR A 115 11.84 -6.50 13.89
CA TYR A 115 11.24 -5.94 15.10
C TYR A 115 9.92 -6.65 15.38
N ASN A 116 10.03 -7.87 15.94
CA ASN A 116 8.93 -8.84 15.96
C ASN A 116 8.72 -9.44 17.35
N PRO A 117 7.46 -9.63 17.79
CA PRO A 117 7.12 -10.30 19.03
C PRO A 117 7.36 -11.81 18.92
N ALA A 118 7.49 -12.46 20.06
CA ALA A 118 7.58 -13.92 20.11
C ALA A 118 6.31 -14.60 19.55
N SER A 119 5.13 -14.03 19.82
CA SER A 119 3.86 -14.53 19.31
C SER A 119 3.46 -13.85 18.01
N PHE A 120 3.17 -14.64 16.97
CA PHE A 120 2.57 -14.16 15.73
C PHE A 120 1.24 -13.41 15.92
N GLU A 121 0.47 -13.79 16.93
CA GLU A 121 -0.85 -13.23 17.22
C GLU A 121 -0.80 -11.82 17.84
N THR A 122 0.39 -11.34 18.20
CA THR A 122 0.53 -9.98 18.73
C THR A 122 0.27 -8.95 17.63
N GLU A 123 -0.60 -8.00 17.92
CA GLU A 123 -1.09 -7.04 16.94
C GLU A 123 -0.50 -5.66 17.17
N TYR A 124 0.41 -5.21 16.30
CA TYR A 124 0.86 -3.82 16.21
C TYR A 124 1.37 -3.46 14.82
N TYR A 125 1.32 -2.17 14.53
CA TYR A 125 1.88 -1.61 13.29
C TYR A 125 3.38 -1.31 13.45
N TRP A 126 4.10 -1.32 12.36
CA TRP A 126 5.43 -0.70 12.42
C TRP A 126 5.32 0.81 12.25
N VAL A 127 4.41 1.30 11.40
CA VAL A 127 4.10 2.72 11.29
C VAL A 127 2.60 2.94 11.31
N PHE A 128 2.15 3.93 12.08
CA PHE A 128 0.75 4.30 12.12
C PHE A 128 0.57 5.82 12.05
N PHE A 129 -0.25 6.26 11.09
CA PHE A 129 -0.61 7.66 10.93
C PHE A 129 -1.95 7.94 11.63
N ASP A 130 -1.91 8.81 12.63
CA ASP A 130 -3.07 9.28 13.39
C ASP A 130 -3.04 10.82 13.43
N GLY A 131 -3.03 11.40 12.24
CA GLY A 131 -2.94 12.82 11.96
C GLY A 131 -2.66 13.07 10.48
N ASP A 132 -2.64 14.34 10.10
CA ASP A 132 -2.59 14.79 8.71
C ASP A 132 -1.17 15.17 8.26
N ASP A 133 -0.92 15.13 6.94
CA ASP A 133 0.27 15.70 6.30
C ASP A 133 1.61 15.11 6.78
N ASN A 134 1.60 13.89 7.33
CA ASN A 134 2.81 13.24 7.81
C ASN A 134 3.48 12.43 6.70
N ARG A 135 4.78 12.19 6.82
CA ARG A 135 5.58 11.53 5.79
C ARG A 135 6.52 10.48 6.35
N ILE A 136 6.62 9.38 5.65
CA ILE A 136 7.70 8.40 5.71
C ILE A 136 8.51 8.53 4.41
N GLU A 137 9.79 8.86 4.52
CA GLU A 137 10.63 9.11 3.36
C GLU A 137 11.95 8.35 3.46
N ARG A 138 12.37 7.68 2.38
CA ARG A 138 13.66 6.95 2.31
C ARG A 138 13.91 6.05 3.53
N CYS A 139 12.88 5.30 3.95
CA CYS A 139 12.96 4.36 5.06
C CYS A 139 13.16 2.92 4.57
N PHE A 140 13.62 2.05 5.46
CA PHE A 140 13.82 0.63 5.17
C PHE A 140 13.07 -0.24 6.17
N PHE A 141 12.25 -1.15 5.66
CA PHE A 141 11.43 -2.06 6.46
C PHE A 141 11.71 -3.50 6.05
N LYS A 142 12.20 -4.34 6.97
CA LYS A 142 12.56 -5.72 6.65
C LYS A 142 12.08 -6.70 7.72
N GLY A 143 11.42 -7.78 7.29
CA GLY A 143 11.22 -8.95 8.11
C GLY A 143 10.05 -8.90 9.10
N LYS A 144 9.04 -8.04 8.90
CA LYS A 144 7.82 -8.05 9.73
C LYS A 144 7.09 -9.39 9.61
N ASN A 145 6.88 -10.10 10.73
CA ASN A 145 6.34 -11.45 10.68
C ASN A 145 5.15 -11.72 11.64
N HIS A 146 4.45 -10.68 12.08
CA HIS A 146 3.29 -10.78 12.98
C HIS A 146 2.06 -10.06 12.41
N LEU A 147 0.92 -10.14 13.14
CA LEU A 147 -0.34 -9.54 12.71
C LEU A 147 -0.31 -8.01 12.63
N GLN A 148 -1.35 -7.44 12.03
CA GLN A 148 -1.53 -6.05 11.58
C GLN A 148 -0.69 -5.69 10.35
N PRO A 149 -1.14 -4.76 9.54
CA PRO A 149 -0.35 -4.21 8.43
C PRO A 149 0.99 -3.66 8.91
N LEU A 150 1.94 -3.55 7.99
CA LEU A 150 3.20 -2.89 8.31
C LEU A 150 2.96 -1.39 8.50
N ILE A 151 2.27 -0.74 7.54
CA ILE A 151 1.83 0.65 7.63
C ILE A 151 0.31 0.71 7.60
N GLY A 152 -0.28 1.52 8.48
CA GLY A 152 -1.69 1.85 8.50
C GLY A 152 -1.95 3.28 8.95
N ASN A 153 -3.22 3.68 8.85
CA ASN A 153 -3.67 5.00 9.28
C ASN A 153 -4.98 4.91 10.08
N ALA A 154 -5.27 5.94 10.84
CA ALA A 154 -6.56 6.10 11.48
C ALA A 154 -7.68 6.27 10.43
N ILE A 155 -8.88 5.81 10.77
CA ILE A 155 -10.05 5.95 9.88
C ILE A 155 -10.46 7.42 9.73
N VAL A 156 -10.16 8.19 10.75
CA VAL A 156 -10.59 9.60 10.91
C VAL A 156 -9.38 10.45 11.12
N ASP A 157 -9.42 11.69 10.60
CA ASP A 157 -8.39 12.71 10.85
C ASP A 157 -6.96 12.23 10.55
N SER A 158 -6.83 11.51 9.42
CA SER A 158 -5.56 11.01 8.92
C SER A 158 -5.54 11.18 7.40
N ARG A 159 -5.24 12.39 6.95
CA ARG A 159 -5.30 12.79 5.55
C ARG A 159 -3.96 13.29 5.03
N ARG A 160 -3.77 13.21 3.72
CA ARG A 160 -2.60 13.73 2.99
C ARG A 160 -1.27 13.22 3.51
N ASN A 161 -1.30 12.02 4.13
CA ASN A 161 -0.07 11.34 4.53
C ASN A 161 0.60 10.71 3.31
N ALA A 162 1.92 10.55 3.40
CA ALA A 162 2.69 9.99 2.29
C ALA A 162 3.73 8.97 2.74
N VAL A 163 3.98 7.99 1.87
CA VAL A 163 5.08 7.04 1.97
C VAL A 163 5.85 7.06 0.66
N SER A 164 7.11 7.48 0.70
CA SER A 164 7.90 7.64 -0.52
C SER A 164 9.33 7.15 -0.41
N HIS A 165 9.90 6.74 -1.56
CA HIS A 165 11.30 6.34 -1.72
C HIS A 165 11.78 5.31 -0.68
N SER A 166 10.86 4.48 -0.18
CA SER A 166 11.12 3.52 0.88
C SER A 166 11.23 2.09 0.31
N HIS A 167 11.96 1.24 1.02
CA HIS A 167 12.17 -0.15 0.65
C HIS A 167 11.51 -1.09 1.65
N PHE A 168 10.58 -1.92 1.19
CA PHE A 168 9.92 -2.96 1.95
C PHE A 168 10.46 -4.31 1.48
N LYS A 169 11.03 -5.09 2.41
CA LYS A 169 11.73 -6.32 2.04
C LYS A 169 11.41 -7.48 2.96
N ASN A 170 11.32 -8.68 2.36
CA ASN A 170 11.21 -9.95 3.07
C ASN A 170 10.13 -9.95 4.18
N VAL A 171 8.90 -9.57 3.86
CA VAL A 171 7.75 -9.74 4.73
C VAL A 171 7.08 -11.07 4.38
N PRO A 172 7.20 -12.11 5.21
CA PRO A 172 6.80 -13.45 4.81
C PRO A 172 5.30 -13.61 4.67
N TYR A 173 4.88 -14.42 3.70
CA TYR A 173 3.52 -14.90 3.59
C TYR A 173 3.18 -15.84 4.74
N VAL A 174 1.95 -15.74 5.25
CA VAL A 174 1.39 -16.69 6.21
C VAL A 174 0.00 -17.10 5.74
N ALA A 175 -0.16 -18.37 5.42
CA ALA A 175 -1.43 -18.90 4.93
C ALA A 175 -2.58 -18.63 5.91
N GLY A 176 -3.72 -18.17 5.38
CA GLY A 176 -4.92 -17.86 6.18
C GLY A 176 -4.82 -16.63 7.10
N ALA A 177 -3.68 -15.97 7.18
CA ALA A 177 -3.54 -14.73 7.93
C ALA A 177 -4.08 -13.57 7.08
N ASN A 178 -5.12 -12.90 7.57
CA ASN A 178 -5.72 -11.72 6.94
C ASN A 178 -5.36 -10.46 7.74
N GLY A 179 -5.26 -9.32 7.08
CA GLY A 179 -4.94 -8.04 7.71
C GLY A 179 -3.44 -7.83 7.94
N ARG A 180 -2.62 -8.30 7.01
CA ARG A 180 -1.16 -8.15 7.02
C ARG A 180 -0.65 -7.44 5.75
N GLU A 181 -1.45 -6.59 5.19
CA GLU A 181 -1.06 -5.76 4.05
C GLU A 181 0.25 -5.00 4.37
N ILE A 182 1.06 -4.72 3.36
CA ILE A 182 2.24 -3.89 3.60
C ILE A 182 1.82 -2.44 3.88
N ILE A 183 0.92 -1.90 3.05
CA ILE A 183 0.31 -0.59 3.30
C ILE A 183 -1.20 -0.72 3.18
N ARG A 184 -1.92 -0.41 4.25
CA ARG A 184 -3.38 -0.34 4.27
C ARG A 184 -3.84 1.06 4.56
N VAL A 185 -4.56 1.66 3.60
CA VAL A 185 -5.14 3.00 3.74
C VAL A 185 -6.62 2.86 4.04
N TRP A 186 -7.01 3.18 5.28
CA TRP A 186 -8.39 3.20 5.71
C TRP A 186 -9.07 4.53 5.39
N GLY A 187 -10.38 4.46 5.15
CA GLY A 187 -11.32 5.56 5.15
C GLY A 187 -12.48 5.29 6.11
N SER A 188 -13.69 5.59 5.71
CA SER A 188 -14.90 5.56 6.57
C SER A 188 -15.39 4.17 7.01
N GLY A 189 -14.55 3.15 6.88
CA GLY A 189 -14.89 1.82 7.37
C GLY A 189 -15.95 1.11 6.53
N LYS A 190 -17.17 1.00 7.02
CA LYS A 190 -18.30 0.37 6.32
C LYS A 190 -19.21 1.37 5.59
N LEU A 191 -18.89 2.64 5.65
CA LEU A 191 -19.67 3.70 5.06
C LEU A 191 -18.95 4.26 3.84
N GLU A 192 -19.70 4.67 2.80
CA GLU A 192 -19.15 5.36 1.66
C GLU A 192 -18.75 6.78 2.07
N GLU A 193 -17.53 7.16 1.74
CA GLU A 193 -17.07 8.55 1.89
C GLU A 193 -17.81 9.43 0.89
N ARG A 194 -18.15 10.65 1.27
CA ARG A 194 -18.63 11.64 0.31
C ARG A 194 -17.53 11.92 -0.70
N ASP A 195 -17.91 12.48 -1.85
CA ASP A 195 -16.97 12.71 -2.96
C ASP A 195 -15.77 13.56 -2.57
N GLU A 196 -15.96 14.53 -1.69
CA GLU A 196 -14.91 15.40 -1.16
C GLU A 196 -14.12 14.82 0.03
N ASP A 197 -14.60 13.71 0.62
CA ASP A 197 -13.92 13.03 1.72
C ASP A 197 -12.94 11.99 1.20
N GLY A 198 -11.95 11.66 2.00
CA GLY A 198 -10.96 10.64 1.65
C GLY A 198 -9.69 10.76 2.47
N ALA A 199 -8.81 9.78 2.35
CA ALA A 199 -7.50 9.83 3.00
C ALA A 199 -6.50 10.68 2.21
N TYR A 200 -6.68 10.88 0.91
CA TYR A 200 -5.73 11.62 0.06
C TYR A 200 -4.29 11.16 0.25
N PHE A 201 -4.11 9.86 0.45
CA PHE A 201 -2.82 9.26 0.78
C PHE A 201 -1.98 9.11 -0.49
N THR A 202 -0.68 9.40 -0.40
CA THR A 202 0.26 9.21 -1.51
C THR A 202 1.25 8.10 -1.19
N ILE A 203 1.35 7.11 -2.09
CA ILE A 203 2.32 6.00 -2.03
C ILE A 203 3.12 6.02 -3.32
N GLU A 204 4.37 6.49 -3.24
CA GLU A 204 5.12 6.72 -4.47
C GLU A 204 6.62 6.38 -4.36
N HIS A 205 7.21 5.94 -5.47
CA HIS A 205 8.64 5.65 -5.57
C HIS A 205 9.14 4.67 -4.51
N ASN A 206 8.33 3.67 -4.12
CA ASN A 206 8.71 2.64 -3.17
C ASN A 206 9.04 1.32 -3.89
N LEU A 207 9.95 0.57 -3.30
CA LEU A 207 10.26 -0.80 -3.72
C LEU A 207 9.67 -1.81 -2.73
N PHE A 208 8.87 -2.73 -3.23
CA PHE A 208 8.35 -3.89 -2.50
C PHE A 208 9.03 -5.15 -3.05
N ASP A 209 9.98 -5.69 -2.32
CA ASP A 209 10.80 -6.85 -2.72
C ASP A 209 10.53 -8.03 -1.78
N ARG A 210 9.88 -9.08 -2.29
CA ARG A 210 9.43 -10.22 -1.45
C ARG A 210 8.66 -9.77 -0.20
N ALA A 211 7.80 -8.79 -0.38
CA ALA A 211 6.99 -8.19 0.67
C ALA A 211 5.56 -8.77 0.64
N ASP A 212 5.41 -10.06 0.89
CA ASP A 212 4.19 -10.84 0.66
C ASP A 212 3.03 -10.48 1.59
N GLY A 213 3.34 -10.25 2.86
CA GLY A 213 2.33 -9.90 3.86
C GLY A 213 1.23 -10.95 4.01
N GLU A 214 0.00 -10.61 3.62
CA GLU A 214 -1.14 -11.56 3.58
C GLU A 214 -1.22 -12.33 2.24
N GLY A 215 -0.36 -12.02 1.28
CA GLY A 215 -0.28 -12.69 -0.02
C GLY A 215 -1.39 -12.37 -1.01
N THR A 216 -2.26 -11.41 -0.71
CA THR A 216 -3.34 -10.96 -1.59
C THR A 216 -3.25 -9.47 -1.89
N GLU A 217 -3.10 -8.65 -0.87
CA GLU A 217 -3.06 -7.18 -0.97
C GLU A 217 -1.75 -6.66 -0.40
N ILE A 218 -0.85 -6.20 -1.26
CA ILE A 218 0.39 -5.52 -0.85
C ILE A 218 0.05 -4.10 -0.43
N ILE A 219 -0.64 -3.39 -1.33
CA ILE A 219 -1.25 -2.08 -1.08
C ILE A 219 -2.75 -2.25 -1.15
N SER A 220 -3.44 -1.87 -0.09
CA SER A 220 -4.90 -1.99 0.02
C SER A 220 -5.52 -0.62 0.28
N LEU A 221 -6.11 -0.02 -0.75
CA LEU A 221 -6.83 1.24 -0.64
C LEU A 221 -8.29 0.96 -0.24
N LYS A 222 -8.72 1.59 0.85
CA LYS A 222 -10.08 1.50 1.40
C LYS A 222 -10.65 2.90 1.69
N SER A 223 -10.27 3.88 0.89
CA SER A 223 -10.62 5.28 1.01
C SER A 223 -10.56 5.98 -0.35
N ASN A 224 -11.12 7.20 -0.45
CA ASN A 224 -11.11 8.01 -1.66
C ASN A 224 -9.82 8.82 -1.83
N HIS A 225 -9.58 9.26 -3.07
CA HIS A 225 -8.57 10.25 -3.47
C HIS A 225 -7.13 9.86 -3.17
N ASN A 226 -6.81 8.59 -3.14
CA ASN A 226 -5.43 8.16 -2.93
C ASN A 226 -4.66 8.05 -4.26
N VAL A 227 -3.36 8.25 -4.19
CA VAL A 227 -2.45 8.12 -5.34
C VAL A 227 -1.40 7.06 -5.05
N VAL A 228 -1.31 6.06 -5.94
CA VAL A 228 -0.27 5.02 -5.92
C VAL A 228 0.48 5.09 -7.22
N ARG A 229 1.72 5.57 -7.19
CA ARG A 229 2.47 5.79 -8.44
C ARG A 229 3.97 5.52 -8.34
N HIS A 230 4.57 5.17 -9.47
CA HIS A 230 6.01 4.97 -9.62
C HIS A 230 6.61 3.98 -8.60
N ASN A 231 5.79 3.05 -8.09
CA ASN A 231 6.28 2.00 -7.23
C ASN A 231 6.74 0.79 -8.05
N THR A 232 7.67 0.03 -7.50
CA THR A 232 8.08 -1.26 -8.06
C THR A 232 7.75 -2.36 -7.06
N VAL A 233 7.03 -3.39 -7.52
CA VAL A 233 6.74 -4.62 -6.78
C VAL A 233 7.48 -5.74 -7.47
N ILE A 234 8.33 -6.47 -6.77
CA ILE A 234 9.15 -7.52 -7.38
C ILE A 234 9.13 -8.80 -6.53
N ALA A 235 8.98 -9.94 -7.18
CA ALA A 235 9.02 -11.27 -6.57
C ALA A 235 8.13 -11.38 -5.31
N THR A 236 6.95 -10.79 -5.35
CA THR A 236 6.06 -10.61 -4.20
C THR A 236 4.70 -11.25 -4.50
N ARG A 237 4.13 -11.98 -3.53
CA ARG A 237 2.75 -12.47 -3.59
C ARG A 237 1.77 -11.31 -3.39
N GLY A 238 0.58 -11.41 -4.01
CA GLY A 238 -0.41 -10.33 -3.95
C GLY A 238 -0.12 -9.22 -4.95
N GLY A 239 -0.88 -8.14 -4.87
CA GLY A 239 -0.85 -7.04 -5.82
C GLY A 239 -1.31 -5.70 -5.24
N ILE A 240 -1.45 -4.69 -6.10
CA ILE A 240 -1.98 -3.37 -5.75
C ILE A 240 -3.51 -3.40 -5.90
N ASN A 241 -4.22 -3.05 -4.85
CA ASN A 241 -5.66 -3.20 -4.80
C ASN A 241 -6.38 -1.91 -4.40
N ILE A 242 -7.30 -1.45 -5.24
CA ILE A 242 -8.37 -0.58 -4.79
C ILE A 242 -9.47 -1.50 -4.26
N ARG A 243 -9.41 -1.77 -2.96
CA ARG A 243 -10.32 -2.69 -2.27
C ARG A 243 -11.71 -2.09 -2.16
N ARG A 244 -11.76 -0.78 -1.96
CA ARG A 244 -12.91 0.13 -2.03
C ARG A 244 -12.41 1.56 -1.99
N GLY A 245 -13.29 2.49 -2.32
CA GLY A 245 -12.96 3.90 -2.43
C GLY A 245 -13.00 4.35 -3.89
N ASN A 246 -13.18 5.64 -4.04
CA ASN A 246 -13.47 6.29 -5.30
C ASN A 246 -12.39 7.34 -5.60
N PHE A 247 -12.28 7.78 -6.85
CA PHE A 247 -11.36 8.83 -7.27
C PHE A 247 -9.89 8.53 -6.96
N ASN A 248 -9.52 7.24 -6.86
CA ASN A 248 -8.13 6.86 -6.66
C ASN A 248 -7.39 6.81 -8.00
N THR A 249 -6.10 7.13 -7.97
CA THR A 249 -5.20 7.01 -9.12
C THR A 249 -4.13 5.98 -8.85
N VAL A 250 -4.00 4.99 -9.74
CA VAL A 250 -2.93 3.97 -9.73
C VAL A 250 -2.18 4.07 -11.04
N GLU A 251 -1.00 4.67 -11.03
CA GLU A 251 -0.31 5.00 -12.28
C GLU A 251 1.20 4.73 -12.26
N HIS A 252 1.75 4.37 -13.40
CA HIS A 252 3.19 4.21 -13.61
C HIS A 252 3.88 3.28 -12.61
N ASN A 253 3.15 2.29 -12.07
CA ASN A 253 3.74 1.27 -11.22
C ASN A 253 4.27 0.11 -12.07
N VAL A 254 5.30 -0.56 -11.55
CA VAL A 254 5.90 -1.74 -12.17
C VAL A 254 5.69 -2.94 -11.25
N VAL A 255 5.01 -3.98 -11.73
CA VAL A 255 4.77 -5.22 -10.99
C VAL A 255 5.44 -6.38 -11.71
N LEU A 256 6.46 -6.95 -11.11
CA LEU A 256 7.28 -8.04 -11.65
C LEU A 256 7.07 -9.29 -10.79
N GLY A 257 6.15 -10.15 -11.20
CA GLY A 257 5.79 -11.36 -10.46
C GLY A 257 6.90 -12.41 -10.42
N GLN A 258 7.77 -12.43 -11.43
CA GLN A 258 8.91 -13.36 -11.56
C GLN A 258 8.56 -14.83 -11.37
N GLY A 259 7.34 -15.23 -11.75
CA GLY A 259 6.86 -16.61 -11.59
C GLY A 259 6.57 -17.03 -10.15
N ILE A 260 6.57 -16.10 -9.19
CA ILE A 260 6.21 -16.41 -7.81
C ILE A 260 4.74 -16.83 -7.73
N ALA A 261 4.50 -17.97 -7.15
CA ALA A 261 3.14 -18.47 -6.93
C ALA A 261 2.33 -17.49 -6.08
N GLY A 262 1.19 -17.03 -6.63
CA GLY A 262 0.35 -16.03 -5.97
C GLY A 262 0.73 -14.58 -6.22
N ALA A 263 1.76 -14.30 -7.04
CA ALA A 263 2.00 -12.94 -7.53
C ALA A 263 0.80 -12.47 -8.37
N GLN A 264 0.37 -11.25 -8.13
CA GLN A 264 -0.84 -10.68 -8.72
C GLN A 264 -0.56 -9.25 -9.22
N GLY A 265 -1.26 -8.84 -10.27
CA GLY A 265 -1.18 -7.47 -10.76
C GLY A 265 -2.07 -6.51 -9.95
N LEU A 266 -3.08 -5.94 -10.61
CA LEU A 266 -3.93 -4.89 -10.06
C LEU A 266 -5.37 -5.39 -9.94
N ARG A 267 -6.08 -5.04 -8.85
CA ARG A 267 -7.51 -5.34 -8.68
C ARG A 267 -8.28 -4.09 -8.29
N MET A 268 -9.38 -3.83 -9.02
CA MET A 268 -10.15 -2.61 -8.91
C MET A 268 -11.55 -2.87 -8.41
N SER A 269 -12.00 -2.06 -7.45
CA SER A 269 -13.39 -1.92 -6.99
C SER A 269 -13.69 -0.44 -6.74
N GLY A 270 -14.97 -0.04 -6.70
CA GLY A 270 -15.37 1.36 -6.52
C GLY A 270 -15.46 2.12 -7.85
N ARG A 271 -15.71 3.41 -7.79
CA ARG A 271 -16.06 4.23 -8.96
C ARG A 271 -15.06 5.37 -9.21
N ASP A 272 -15.09 5.87 -10.44
CA ASP A 272 -14.34 7.07 -10.86
C ASP A 272 -12.82 6.96 -10.59
N ASN A 273 -12.30 5.74 -10.60
CA ASN A 273 -10.87 5.47 -10.40
C ASN A 273 -10.12 5.54 -11.74
N VAL A 274 -8.84 5.90 -11.67
CA VAL A 274 -7.94 5.97 -12.83
C VAL A 274 -6.79 4.99 -12.65
N VAL A 275 -6.58 4.11 -13.64
CA VAL A 275 -5.51 3.11 -13.66
C VAL A 275 -4.79 3.22 -14.99
N ARG A 276 -3.58 3.80 -14.99
CA ARG A 276 -2.90 4.11 -16.26
C ARG A 276 -1.39 3.92 -16.22
N GLY A 277 -0.84 3.57 -17.37
CA GLY A 277 0.61 3.53 -17.56
C GLY A 277 1.32 2.55 -16.64
N ASN A 278 0.65 1.50 -16.14
CA ASN A 278 1.29 0.49 -15.30
C ASN A 278 1.87 -0.64 -16.15
N PHE A 279 2.96 -1.22 -15.68
CA PHE A 279 3.58 -2.41 -16.26
C PHE A 279 3.42 -3.61 -15.33
N VAL A 280 2.87 -4.71 -15.83
CA VAL A 280 2.68 -5.95 -15.07
C VAL A 280 3.24 -7.13 -15.83
N SER A 281 4.16 -7.89 -15.24
CA SER A 281 4.69 -9.10 -15.89
C SER A 281 4.83 -10.29 -14.94
N GLY A 282 4.72 -11.50 -15.51
CA GLY A 282 4.97 -12.76 -14.82
C GLY A 282 4.08 -13.03 -13.61
N CYS A 283 2.86 -12.48 -13.61
CA CYS A 283 1.87 -12.62 -12.54
C CYS A 283 0.79 -13.66 -12.89
N GLY A 284 0.03 -14.09 -11.88
CA GLY A 284 -1.13 -14.98 -12.06
C GLY A 284 -2.32 -14.31 -12.77
N TYR A 285 -2.45 -12.99 -12.66
CA TYR A 285 -3.32 -12.15 -13.49
C TYR A 285 -2.71 -10.73 -13.65
N GLY A 286 -3.10 -10.04 -14.72
CA GLY A 286 -2.68 -8.66 -14.96
C GLY A 286 -3.56 -7.66 -14.22
N ILE A 287 -4.74 -7.35 -14.76
CA ILE A 287 -5.69 -6.41 -14.14
C ILE A 287 -7.06 -7.07 -14.00
N ARG A 288 -7.62 -6.98 -12.80
CA ARG A 288 -8.99 -7.43 -12.48
C ARG A 288 -9.89 -6.25 -12.17
N VAL A 289 -10.94 -6.11 -12.96
CA VAL A 289 -12.05 -5.17 -12.73
C VAL A 289 -13.19 -5.98 -12.13
N ALA A 290 -13.37 -5.88 -10.80
CA ALA A 290 -14.19 -6.82 -10.06
C ALA A 290 -15.69 -6.54 -10.16
N CYS A 291 -16.49 -7.59 -10.09
CA CYS A 291 -17.93 -7.48 -9.84
C CYS A 291 -18.19 -6.89 -8.44
N GLY A 292 -19.22 -6.06 -8.34
CA GLY A 292 -19.69 -5.52 -7.07
C GLY A 292 -20.64 -6.48 -6.34
N GLU A 293 -20.62 -6.40 -5.02
CA GLU A 293 -21.63 -7.07 -4.16
C GLU A 293 -22.98 -6.37 -4.28
N PHE A 294 -24.02 -7.16 -4.48
CA PHE A 294 -25.38 -6.70 -4.31
C PHE A 294 -25.77 -6.80 -2.85
N ILE A 295 -26.03 -5.66 -2.22
CA ILE A 295 -26.63 -5.56 -0.90
C ILE A 295 -27.92 -4.75 -1.07
N ALA A 296 -29.06 -5.31 -0.74
CA ALA A 296 -30.36 -4.67 -0.92
C ALA A 296 -30.39 -3.27 -0.28
N ASP A 297 -29.83 -3.14 0.92
CA ASP A 297 -29.78 -1.87 1.64
C ASP A 297 -28.84 -0.82 1.00
N ALA A 298 -27.86 -1.25 0.22
CA ALA A 298 -26.96 -0.33 -0.48
C ALA A 298 -27.58 0.26 -1.77
N LEU A 299 -28.61 -0.39 -2.32
CA LEU A 299 -29.37 0.12 -3.45
C LEU A 299 -30.56 0.99 -3.02
N THR A 300 -30.99 0.87 -1.79
CA THR A 300 -31.99 1.73 -1.15
C THR A 300 -31.34 2.37 0.09
N PRO A 301 -30.54 3.42 -0.11
CA PRO A 301 -29.76 3.98 0.99
C PRO A 301 -30.72 4.51 2.06
N SER A 302 -30.72 3.85 3.21
CA SER A 302 -31.24 4.44 4.41
C SER A 302 -30.14 5.36 4.97
N TYR A 303 -30.35 6.64 4.85
CA TYR A 303 -29.49 7.65 5.40
C TYR A 303 -29.31 7.43 6.90
N VAL A 304 -28.16 6.98 7.32
CA VAL A 304 -27.70 7.07 8.69
C VAL A 304 -26.48 7.96 8.70
N PRO A 305 -26.63 9.27 8.95
CA PRO A 305 -25.48 10.14 9.08
C PRO A 305 -24.67 9.70 10.30
N ASP A 306 -23.50 9.17 10.06
CA ASP A 306 -22.54 8.93 11.13
C ASP A 306 -21.85 10.27 11.43
N VAL A 307 -22.22 10.86 12.57
CA VAL A 307 -21.60 12.08 13.04
C VAL A 307 -20.50 11.70 14.02
N LYS A 308 -19.25 11.92 13.61
CA LYS A 308 -18.08 11.70 14.47
C LYS A 308 -18.07 12.65 15.67
N PRO A 309 -17.31 12.30 16.73
CA PRO A 309 -17.20 13.16 17.93
C PRO A 309 -16.80 14.62 17.64
N ASN A 310 -16.10 14.88 16.51
CA ASN A 310 -15.75 16.23 16.06
C ASN A 310 -16.83 16.91 15.22
N GLY A 311 -18.03 16.35 15.12
CA GLY A 311 -19.14 16.90 14.35
C GLY A 311 -19.06 16.69 12.85
N ARG A 312 -18.02 16.01 12.34
CA ARG A 312 -17.83 15.76 10.91
C ARG A 312 -18.64 14.55 10.45
N LYS A 313 -19.46 14.75 9.44
CA LYS A 313 -20.11 13.64 8.72
C LYS A 313 -19.08 12.94 7.85
N THR A 314 -18.98 11.63 7.93
CA THR A 314 -17.97 10.86 7.21
C THR A 314 -18.50 10.01 6.11
N ALA A 315 -19.77 9.67 6.13
CA ALA A 315 -20.35 8.87 5.10
C ALA A 315 -21.87 9.02 5.07
N ASP A 316 -22.42 8.92 3.88
CA ASP A 316 -23.85 9.05 3.67
C ASP A 316 -24.54 7.70 3.38
N VAL A 317 -23.77 6.70 2.94
CA VAL A 317 -24.31 5.41 2.52
C VAL A 317 -23.41 4.26 2.97
N ARG A 318 -24.04 3.19 3.48
CA ARG A 318 -23.35 1.94 3.77
C ARG A 318 -22.91 1.27 2.47
N ILE A 319 -21.63 0.93 2.34
CA ILE A 319 -21.07 0.28 1.16
C ILE A 319 -20.88 -1.21 1.34
N PRO A 320 -21.00 -1.99 0.25
CA PRO A 320 -20.62 -3.40 0.23
C PRO A 320 -19.12 -3.59 0.49
N THR A 321 -18.75 -4.80 0.85
CA THR A 321 -17.33 -5.17 1.02
C THR A 321 -16.56 -5.02 -0.29
N TYR A 322 -17.23 -5.27 -1.43
CA TYR A 322 -16.73 -5.09 -2.79
C TYR A 322 -17.68 -4.16 -3.55
N PRO A 323 -17.46 -2.85 -3.55
CA PRO A 323 -18.29 -1.92 -4.31
C PRO A 323 -18.22 -2.19 -5.81
N GLN A 324 -19.33 -1.96 -6.51
CA GLN A 324 -19.38 -2.06 -7.98
C GLN A 324 -18.36 -1.11 -8.62
N VAL A 325 -17.64 -1.59 -9.62
CA VAL A 325 -16.79 -0.73 -10.43
C VAL A 325 -17.67 0.06 -11.41
N ARG A 326 -17.54 1.39 -11.36
CA ARG A 326 -18.24 2.30 -12.28
C ARG A 326 -17.30 3.39 -12.77
N ASN A 327 -17.43 3.77 -14.03
CA ASN A 327 -16.67 4.88 -14.65
C ASN A 327 -15.15 4.76 -14.45
N LEU A 328 -14.60 3.54 -14.42
CA LEU A 328 -13.16 3.31 -14.36
C LEU A 328 -12.51 3.77 -15.68
N THR A 329 -11.44 4.56 -15.59
CA THR A 329 -10.53 4.77 -16.72
C THR A 329 -9.34 3.82 -16.58
N LEU A 330 -9.18 2.92 -17.54
CA LEU A 330 -8.09 1.95 -17.61
C LEU A 330 -7.31 2.17 -18.91
N SER A 331 -6.16 2.88 -18.85
CA SER A 331 -5.48 3.28 -20.09
C SER A 331 -3.97 3.04 -20.07
N ASP A 332 -3.42 2.76 -21.23
CA ASP A 332 -1.99 2.70 -21.49
C ASP A 332 -1.21 1.73 -20.59
N ASN A 333 -1.87 0.72 -20.03
CA ASN A 333 -1.21 -0.30 -19.23
C ASN A 333 -0.61 -1.39 -20.12
N VAL A 334 0.51 -1.97 -19.68
CA VAL A 334 1.19 -3.05 -20.40
C VAL A 334 1.24 -4.30 -19.53
N MET A 335 0.69 -5.40 -20.03
CA MET A 335 0.74 -6.72 -19.42
C MET A 335 1.60 -7.65 -20.26
N VAL A 336 2.57 -8.34 -19.63
CA VAL A 336 3.52 -9.22 -20.34
C VAL A 336 3.60 -10.58 -19.67
N GLY A 337 3.41 -11.66 -20.42
CA GLY A 337 3.64 -13.03 -19.95
C GLY A 337 2.82 -13.39 -18.71
N ILE A 338 1.59 -12.93 -18.63
CA ILE A 338 0.66 -13.26 -17.55
C ILE A 338 0.21 -14.70 -17.69
N SER A 339 0.23 -15.50 -16.62
CA SER A 339 -0.13 -16.93 -16.68
C SER A 339 -1.64 -17.18 -16.73
N GLY A 340 -2.45 -16.25 -16.22
CA GLY A 340 -3.90 -16.26 -16.30
C GLY A 340 -4.41 -15.15 -17.23
N PRO A 341 -5.56 -14.52 -16.94
CA PRO A 341 -6.09 -13.39 -17.71
C PRO A 341 -5.20 -12.15 -17.57
N ASP A 342 -4.84 -11.52 -18.70
CA ASP A 342 -4.16 -10.22 -18.68
C ASP A 342 -5.11 -9.13 -18.20
N LEU A 343 -6.36 -9.17 -18.66
CA LEU A 343 -7.44 -8.29 -18.23
C LEU A 343 -8.70 -9.14 -18.01
N GLU A 344 -9.30 -9.00 -16.83
CA GLU A 344 -10.56 -9.67 -16.52
C GLU A 344 -11.59 -8.65 -16.06
N VAL A 345 -12.58 -8.35 -16.92
CA VAL A 345 -13.69 -7.45 -16.60
C VAL A 345 -14.88 -8.28 -16.14
N GLY A 346 -15.38 -8.01 -14.94
CA GLY A 346 -16.37 -8.84 -14.27
C GLY A 346 -15.76 -9.98 -13.46
N SER A 347 -14.52 -9.82 -13.00
CA SER A 347 -13.85 -10.79 -12.15
C SER A 347 -14.58 -11.00 -10.82
N SER A 348 -14.33 -12.15 -10.19
CA SER A 348 -14.93 -12.51 -8.88
C SER A 348 -16.46 -12.60 -8.88
N TYR A 349 -17.10 -12.78 -10.05
CA TYR A 349 -18.53 -13.03 -10.11
C TYR A 349 -18.91 -14.21 -9.20
N LYS A 350 -19.85 -13.98 -8.30
CA LYS A 350 -20.37 -15.01 -7.38
C LYS A 350 -21.85 -14.82 -7.17
N ASN A 351 -22.61 -15.89 -7.42
CA ASN A 351 -24.02 -15.94 -7.13
C ASN A 351 -24.30 -17.10 -6.18
N HIS A 352 -23.82 -16.98 -4.96
CA HIS A 352 -24.07 -17.93 -3.87
C HIS A 352 -25.00 -17.29 -2.86
N TRP A 353 -26.28 -17.24 -3.18
CA TRP A 353 -27.31 -16.76 -2.25
C TRP A 353 -27.52 -17.75 -1.11
N PRO A 354 -27.67 -17.31 0.17
CA PRO A 354 -27.64 -15.91 0.64
C PRO A 354 -26.24 -15.36 0.99
N GLU A 355 -25.18 -16.17 0.90
CA GLU A 355 -23.89 -15.93 1.55
C GLU A 355 -23.00 -14.92 0.83
N SER A 356 -23.06 -14.85 -0.46
CA SER A 356 -22.27 -13.89 -1.24
C SER A 356 -22.89 -13.65 -2.63
N GLN A 357 -23.20 -12.41 -2.93
CA GLN A 357 -23.65 -11.99 -4.26
C GLN A 357 -22.73 -10.90 -4.81
N GLN A 358 -21.67 -11.27 -5.50
CA GLN A 358 -20.88 -10.36 -6.33
C GLN A 358 -21.40 -10.45 -7.77
N ILE A 359 -22.52 -9.81 -8.04
CA ILE A 359 -23.24 -9.92 -9.32
C ILE A 359 -23.35 -8.60 -10.08
N LEU A 360 -22.94 -7.47 -9.48
CA LEU A 360 -23.00 -6.19 -10.16
C LEU A 360 -21.79 -6.05 -11.09
N LEU A 361 -22.04 -6.14 -12.40
CA LEU A 361 -21.00 -6.01 -13.41
C LEU A 361 -20.37 -4.61 -13.39
N PRO A 362 -19.10 -4.49 -13.74
CA PRO A 362 -18.49 -3.20 -14.05
C PRO A 362 -19.25 -2.46 -15.15
N GLU A 363 -19.49 -1.16 -14.97
CA GLU A 363 -20.25 -0.36 -15.91
C GLU A 363 -19.63 1.01 -16.20
N GLY A 364 -19.86 1.51 -17.43
CA GLY A 364 -19.42 2.84 -17.85
C GLY A 364 -17.90 3.02 -17.88
N CYS A 365 -17.14 1.93 -17.85
CA CYS A 365 -15.68 1.96 -17.86
C CYS A 365 -15.15 2.30 -19.25
N VAL A 366 -14.05 3.05 -19.30
CA VAL A 366 -13.26 3.31 -20.52
C VAL A 366 -11.96 2.54 -20.43
N ILE A 367 -11.75 1.62 -21.38
CA ILE A 367 -10.59 0.72 -21.43
C ILE A 367 -9.89 0.96 -22.76
N GLU A 368 -8.75 1.69 -22.72
CA GLU A 368 -8.13 2.20 -23.95
C GLU A 368 -6.62 2.14 -23.95
N GLY A 369 -6.01 1.97 -25.11
CA GLY A 369 -4.57 2.04 -25.31
C GLY A 369 -3.75 0.96 -24.60
N ASN A 370 -4.40 -0.04 -23.98
CA ASN A 370 -3.67 -1.07 -23.25
C ASN A 370 -3.02 -2.08 -24.19
N ARG A 371 -1.86 -2.61 -23.76
CA ARG A 371 -1.11 -3.62 -24.51
C ARG A 371 -0.99 -4.93 -23.71
N PHE A 372 -1.31 -6.02 -24.39
CA PHE A 372 -1.30 -7.36 -23.84
C PHE A 372 -0.31 -8.21 -24.63
N VAL A 373 0.88 -8.47 -24.07
CA VAL A 373 1.99 -9.09 -24.78
C VAL A 373 2.19 -10.53 -24.34
N ARG A 374 2.07 -11.47 -25.26
CA ARG A 374 2.21 -12.92 -25.02
C ARG A 374 3.30 -13.51 -25.91
N PRO A 375 4.55 -13.48 -25.45
CA PRO A 375 5.70 -13.90 -26.27
C PRO A 375 5.74 -15.39 -26.57
N GLN A 376 5.20 -16.24 -25.71
CA GLN A 376 5.33 -17.71 -25.83
C GLN A 376 4.07 -18.42 -26.33
N GLY A 377 3.07 -17.65 -26.81
CA GLY A 377 1.80 -18.23 -27.18
C GLY A 377 0.96 -18.64 -25.96
N GLY A 378 -0.23 -19.16 -26.22
CA GLY A 378 -1.18 -19.60 -25.20
C GLY A 378 -2.56 -19.05 -25.47
N ALA A 379 -3.57 -19.93 -25.37
CA ALA A 379 -4.97 -19.58 -25.57
C ALA A 379 -5.55 -19.00 -24.27
N ALA A 380 -4.98 -17.92 -23.74
CA ALA A 380 -5.61 -17.29 -22.61
C ALA A 380 -6.66 -16.28 -23.06
N VAL A 381 -7.81 -16.35 -22.43
CA VAL A 381 -8.86 -15.35 -22.57
C VAL A 381 -8.36 -14.06 -21.97
N LEU A 382 -8.21 -13.03 -22.77
CA LEU A 382 -7.68 -11.75 -22.30
C LEU A 382 -8.72 -10.92 -21.57
N VAL A 383 -9.97 -11.04 -21.98
CA VAL A 383 -11.08 -10.32 -21.35
C VAL A 383 -12.19 -11.32 -21.07
N THR A 384 -12.60 -11.42 -19.83
CA THR A 384 -13.75 -12.20 -19.42
C THR A 384 -14.86 -11.25 -19.00
N VAL A 385 -16.03 -11.36 -19.61
CA VAL A 385 -17.22 -10.65 -19.18
C VAL A 385 -18.26 -11.69 -18.76
N ALA A 386 -18.72 -11.65 -17.53
CA ALA A 386 -19.76 -12.55 -17.04
C ALA A 386 -21.14 -12.04 -17.50
N GLU A 387 -21.56 -12.36 -18.71
CA GLU A 387 -22.78 -11.76 -19.31
C GLU A 387 -24.08 -12.56 -19.10
N THR A 388 -24.04 -13.81 -18.60
CA THR A 388 -25.16 -14.73 -18.83
C THR A 388 -25.87 -15.28 -17.60
N ALA A 389 -25.60 -14.79 -16.41
CA ALA A 389 -26.22 -15.36 -15.21
C ALA A 389 -27.62 -14.76 -14.93
N ALA A 390 -28.58 -15.60 -14.63
CA ALA A 390 -29.99 -15.25 -14.39
C ALA A 390 -30.25 -14.07 -13.42
N PRO A 391 -29.47 -13.83 -12.36
CA PRO A 391 -29.64 -12.66 -11.51
C PRO A 391 -29.34 -11.33 -12.19
N LEU A 392 -28.56 -11.31 -13.29
CA LEU A 392 -28.21 -10.09 -14.03
C LEU A 392 -29.42 -9.47 -14.75
N ASN A 393 -30.46 -10.24 -15.05
CA ASN A 393 -31.68 -9.75 -15.69
C ASN A 393 -32.44 -8.70 -14.87
N ARG A 394 -32.05 -8.49 -13.61
CA ARG A 394 -32.64 -7.48 -12.73
C ARG A 394 -31.99 -6.10 -12.87
N PHE A 395 -30.84 -6.03 -13.52
CA PHE A 395 -30.03 -4.82 -13.60
C PHE A 395 -29.77 -4.43 -15.03
N THR A 396 -29.82 -3.14 -15.29
CA THR A 396 -29.37 -2.56 -16.54
C THR A 396 -28.03 -1.89 -16.28
N PHE A 397 -26.98 -2.36 -16.92
CA PHE A 397 -25.64 -1.81 -16.79
C PHE A 397 -25.33 -0.87 -17.96
N LYS A 398 -24.62 0.22 -17.66
CA LYS A 398 -24.07 1.06 -18.73
C LYS A 398 -22.97 0.28 -19.46
N PRO A 399 -22.94 0.29 -20.80
CA PRO A 399 -21.90 -0.40 -21.54
C PRO A 399 -20.50 0.16 -21.21
N ASN A 400 -19.51 -0.72 -21.20
CA ASN A 400 -18.10 -0.33 -21.14
C ASN A 400 -17.60 -0.03 -22.56
N ALA A 401 -16.72 0.96 -22.69
CA ALA A 401 -16.10 1.34 -23.95
C ALA A 401 -14.68 0.75 -24.04
N TYR A 402 -14.34 0.19 -25.19
CA TYR A 402 -13.04 -0.40 -25.50
C TYR A 402 -12.47 0.25 -26.75
N HIS A 403 -11.28 0.88 -26.64
CA HIS A 403 -10.69 1.61 -27.78
C HIS A 403 -9.18 1.38 -27.87
N GLY A 404 -8.68 1.11 -29.06
CA GLY A 404 -7.25 1.11 -29.35
C GLY A 404 -6.40 0.20 -28.48
N ASN A 405 -6.95 -0.90 -27.95
CA ASN A 405 -6.20 -1.89 -27.22
C ASN A 405 -5.49 -2.86 -28.17
N PHE A 406 -4.33 -3.38 -27.78
CA PHE A 406 -3.50 -4.22 -28.64
C PHE A 406 -3.20 -5.57 -28.01
N LEU A 407 -3.52 -6.65 -28.75
CA LEU A 407 -3.00 -7.99 -28.52
C LEU A 407 -1.70 -8.15 -29.30
N VAL A 408 -0.58 -8.33 -28.61
CA VAL A 408 0.73 -8.52 -29.23
C VAL A 408 1.14 -9.99 -29.10
N GLY A 409 1.21 -10.68 -30.21
CA GLY A 409 1.45 -12.12 -30.27
C GLY A 409 0.18 -12.93 -30.36
N SER A 410 -0.07 -13.83 -29.41
CA SER A 410 -1.23 -14.72 -29.38
C SER A 410 -2.20 -14.39 -28.26
N GLY A 411 -3.43 -14.80 -28.41
CA GLY A 411 -4.48 -14.61 -27.41
C GLY A 411 -5.85 -14.40 -28.04
N ALA A 412 -6.88 -14.42 -27.22
CA ALA A 412 -8.25 -14.21 -27.64
C ALA A 412 -8.96 -13.21 -26.72
N VAL A 413 -9.85 -12.43 -27.28
CA VAL A 413 -10.79 -11.58 -26.54
C VAL A 413 -12.13 -12.29 -26.52
N ALA A 414 -12.70 -12.45 -25.34
CA ALA A 414 -14.04 -13.02 -25.18
C ALA A 414 -15.09 -11.91 -24.99
N GLY A 415 -16.31 -12.18 -25.46
CA GLY A 415 -17.45 -11.30 -25.30
C GLY A 415 -17.53 -10.13 -26.28
N ALA A 416 -18.38 -9.15 -25.98
CA ALA A 416 -18.70 -8.02 -26.85
C ALA A 416 -17.56 -7.01 -27.05
N ALA A 417 -16.47 -7.19 -26.31
CA ALA A 417 -15.32 -6.28 -26.34
C ALA A 417 -14.40 -6.41 -27.55
N GLN A 418 -14.60 -7.40 -28.42
CA GLN A 418 -13.70 -7.72 -29.55
C GLN A 418 -13.39 -6.51 -30.46
N ALA A 419 -14.37 -5.67 -30.69
CA ALA A 419 -14.22 -4.50 -31.58
C ALA A 419 -13.20 -3.46 -31.08
N GLY A 420 -12.87 -3.45 -29.81
CA GLY A 420 -11.92 -2.51 -29.20
C GLY A 420 -10.48 -3.00 -29.16
N PHE A 421 -10.15 -4.15 -29.77
CA PHE A 421 -8.84 -4.77 -29.73
C PHE A 421 -8.30 -5.07 -31.14
N ALA A 422 -7.08 -4.66 -31.39
CA ALA A 422 -6.35 -5.03 -32.61
C ALA A 422 -5.28 -6.07 -32.28
N THR A 423 -5.10 -7.08 -33.13
CA THR A 423 -4.04 -8.07 -32.99
C THR A 423 -2.82 -7.64 -33.82
N THR A 424 -1.66 -7.71 -33.23
CA THR A 424 -0.38 -7.43 -33.88
C THR A 424 0.63 -8.56 -33.63
N VAL A 425 1.60 -8.72 -34.52
CA VAL A 425 2.70 -9.66 -34.31
C VAL A 425 3.70 -9.07 -33.31
N ILE A 426 4.44 -9.94 -32.62
CA ILE A 426 5.57 -9.51 -31.78
C ILE A 426 6.68 -9.03 -32.73
N PRO A 427 7.20 -7.80 -32.57
CA PRO A 427 8.37 -7.35 -33.33
C PRO A 427 9.56 -8.28 -33.13
N ALA A 428 10.36 -8.49 -34.17
CA ALA A 428 11.49 -9.42 -34.12
C ALA A 428 12.57 -9.01 -33.10
N ASP A 429 12.68 -7.72 -32.85
CA ASP A 429 13.62 -7.11 -31.88
C ASP A 429 12.99 -6.86 -30.49
N TRP A 430 11.74 -7.30 -30.27
CA TRP A 430 11.05 -7.13 -29.00
C TRP A 430 11.72 -7.95 -27.90
N SER A 431 11.86 -7.35 -26.73
CA SER A 431 12.19 -8.06 -25.50
C SER A 431 11.42 -7.45 -24.32
N GLU A 432 11.05 -8.28 -23.36
CA GLU A 432 10.43 -7.82 -22.11
C GLU A 432 11.32 -6.83 -21.36
N ALA A 433 12.64 -7.02 -21.42
CA ALA A 433 13.60 -6.14 -20.77
C ALA A 433 13.54 -4.72 -21.34
N ASN A 434 13.48 -4.59 -22.68
CA ASN A 434 13.37 -3.30 -23.36
C ASN A 434 12.00 -2.64 -23.08
N GLU A 435 10.92 -3.43 -23.13
CA GLU A 435 9.57 -2.96 -22.81
C GLU A 435 9.52 -2.42 -21.37
N ARG A 436 10.01 -3.21 -20.42
CA ARG A 436 10.05 -2.86 -18.99
C ARG A 436 10.91 -1.63 -18.69
N ALA A 437 12.04 -1.47 -19.40
CA ALA A 437 12.96 -0.35 -19.18
C ALA A 437 12.30 1.02 -19.38
N ALA A 438 11.30 1.12 -20.26
CA ALA A 438 10.52 2.33 -20.46
C ALA A 438 9.75 2.78 -19.20
N PHE A 439 9.41 1.84 -18.34
CA PHE A 439 8.68 2.10 -17.08
C PHE A 439 9.60 2.38 -15.89
N LYS A 440 10.92 2.33 -16.06
CA LYS A 440 11.95 2.71 -15.08
C LYS A 440 11.74 2.03 -13.70
N PRO A 441 11.78 0.68 -13.63
CA PRO A 441 11.64 -0.01 -12.36
C PRO A 441 12.71 0.43 -11.36
N LEU A 442 12.29 0.59 -10.12
CA LEU A 442 13.20 0.98 -9.04
C LEU A 442 14.10 -0.20 -8.64
N THR A 443 15.32 0.14 -8.30
CA THR A 443 16.28 -0.79 -7.72
C THR A 443 16.46 -0.53 -6.23
N ALA A 444 17.06 -1.48 -5.54
CA ALA A 444 17.33 -1.33 -4.12
C ALA A 444 18.38 -0.25 -3.79
N GLU A 445 19.12 0.23 -4.80
CA GLU A 445 20.04 1.37 -4.70
C GLU A 445 19.35 2.71 -4.87
N ALA A 446 18.15 2.75 -5.41
CA ALA A 446 17.38 3.97 -5.66
C ALA A 446 16.53 4.39 -4.45
N VAL A 447 16.27 3.50 -3.51
CA VAL A 447 15.31 3.67 -2.43
C VAL A 447 15.86 3.27 -1.07
N GLY A 448 15.21 3.78 -0.02
CA GLY A 448 15.64 3.55 1.36
C GLY A 448 16.78 4.46 1.81
N PRO A 449 17.28 4.28 3.04
CA PRO A 449 18.34 5.09 3.59
C PRO A 449 19.69 4.82 2.93
N GLU A 450 20.46 5.84 2.63
CA GLU A 450 21.79 5.68 2.02
C GLU A 450 22.75 4.85 2.90
N TRP A 451 22.64 4.97 4.22
CA TRP A 451 23.46 4.19 5.14
C TRP A 451 23.13 2.67 5.06
N VAL A 452 21.87 2.29 4.83
CA VAL A 452 21.50 0.90 4.59
C VAL A 452 22.11 0.41 3.27
N ILE A 453 22.04 1.24 2.22
CA ILE A 453 22.65 0.91 0.93
C ILE A 453 24.17 0.73 1.07
N ALA A 454 24.83 1.61 1.82
CA ALA A 454 26.26 1.52 2.09
C ALA A 454 26.64 0.24 2.87
N LEU A 455 25.90 -0.11 3.92
CA LEU A 455 26.12 -1.36 4.67
C LEU A 455 25.93 -2.61 3.82
N ARG A 456 24.93 -2.60 2.92
CA ARG A 456 24.73 -3.70 1.95
C ARG A 456 25.90 -3.85 1.01
N ARG A 457 26.38 -2.75 0.43
CA ARG A 457 27.54 -2.75 -0.47
C ARG A 457 28.81 -3.23 0.22
N ALA A 458 28.96 -2.93 1.50
CA ALA A 458 30.06 -3.40 2.34
C ALA A 458 29.93 -4.85 2.82
N GLY A 459 28.83 -5.55 2.47
CA GLY A 459 28.54 -6.91 2.97
C GLY A 459 28.31 -6.98 4.48
N GLN A 460 28.12 -5.84 5.13
CA GLN A 460 27.92 -5.76 6.59
C GLN A 460 26.45 -5.88 7.00
N PHE A 461 25.55 -5.74 6.05
CA PHE A 461 24.13 -5.95 6.21
C PHE A 461 23.75 -7.13 5.31
N SER A 462 23.68 -8.33 5.92
CA SER A 462 23.23 -9.50 5.16
C SER A 462 21.75 -9.34 4.87
N VAL A 463 21.50 -8.75 3.73
CA VAL A 463 20.20 -8.83 3.09
C VAL A 463 20.20 -10.21 2.43
N GLU A 464 20.04 -11.26 3.23
CA GLU A 464 19.87 -12.60 2.67
C GLU A 464 18.71 -12.56 1.69
N ASP A 465 19.01 -12.95 0.47
CA ASP A 465 18.05 -12.99 -0.62
C ASP A 465 17.07 -14.17 -0.48
N THR A 466 17.18 -14.94 0.57
CA THR A 466 16.26 -16.01 0.88
C THR A 466 14.98 -15.41 1.46
N ALA A 467 13.85 -15.60 0.75
CA ALA A 467 12.56 -15.38 1.36
C ALA A 467 12.49 -16.19 2.66
N PRO A 468 11.99 -15.60 3.77
CA PRO A 468 11.78 -16.38 4.98
C PRO A 468 10.91 -17.59 4.62
N ALA A 469 11.24 -18.77 5.17
CA ALA A 469 10.44 -19.97 4.98
C ALA A 469 8.96 -19.65 5.28
N GLU A 470 8.06 -20.16 4.46
CA GLU A 470 6.62 -20.09 4.74
C GLU A 470 6.38 -20.60 6.15
N ARG A 471 5.77 -19.80 7.01
CA ARG A 471 5.35 -20.30 8.31
C ARG A 471 4.23 -21.32 8.12
N ALA A 472 4.30 -22.39 8.88
CA ALA A 472 3.24 -23.38 8.94
C ALA A 472 1.90 -22.70 9.28
N GLU A 473 0.78 -23.34 8.90
CA GLU A 473 -0.59 -22.83 9.11
C GLU A 473 -0.79 -22.17 10.47
N PRO A 474 -1.60 -21.07 10.53
CA PRO A 474 -1.95 -20.46 11.80
C PRO A 474 -2.60 -21.49 12.73
N PRO A 475 -2.35 -21.45 14.04
CA PRO A 475 -2.96 -22.36 15.00
C PRO A 475 -4.48 -22.41 14.85
N GLU A 476 -5.10 -23.57 15.09
CA GLU A 476 -6.55 -23.85 14.89
C GLU A 476 -7.50 -22.87 15.61
N ALA A 477 -7.04 -22.13 16.57
CA ALA A 477 -7.81 -21.12 17.31
C ALA A 477 -8.51 -20.05 16.45
N ARG A 478 -8.08 -19.83 15.18
CA ARG A 478 -8.70 -18.85 14.27
C ARG A 478 -9.92 -19.36 13.51
N LYS A 479 -10.06 -20.67 13.33
CA LYS A 479 -11.24 -21.21 12.64
C LYS A 479 -12.55 -20.91 13.37
N ASN A 480 -12.49 -20.67 14.69
CA ASN A 480 -13.67 -20.46 15.54
C ASN A 480 -14.08 -18.97 15.74
N LYS A 481 -13.21 -17.99 15.48
CA LYS A 481 -13.56 -16.56 15.58
C LYS A 481 -14.34 -16.00 14.36
N ARG A 482 -14.40 -16.75 13.25
CA ARG A 482 -15.17 -16.36 12.05
C ARG A 482 -16.64 -16.80 12.06
N LYS A 483 -17.08 -17.53 13.08
CA LYS A 483 -18.48 -18.01 13.24
C LYS A 483 -19.27 -17.25 14.30
N ARG A 484 -18.81 -16.11 14.78
CA ARG A 484 -19.59 -15.25 15.68
C ARG A 484 -19.81 -13.85 15.12
#